data_39d1a08b7d492ba0e918dc5ed117242e
#
_entry.id   39d1a08b7d492ba0e918dc5ed117242e
#
_cell.length_a   1.000
_cell.length_b   1.000
_cell.length_c   1.000
_cell.angle_alpha   90.00
_cell.angle_beta   90.00
_cell.angle_gamma   90.00
#
_symmetry.space_group_name_H-M   'P 1'
#
loop_
_entity.id
_entity.type
_entity.pdbx_description
1 polymer ?
#
loop_
_entity_poly.entity_id
_entity_poly.type
_entity_poly.pdbx_seq_one_letter_code
_entity_poly.pdbx_strand_id
1 'polypeptide(L)'
;MKPKQADILRHASALFNREGYQSPSIERIAEHAGISKMTFYRYYADKEALILAILKQKESEFMQDLAQITADKASAREKLFAVFDYYHRWFTCETFHGCMFTRALFEYGASSPAIREQCSRFKSLLWQFFRDILLQVLKPEPAERVAMMMVMLIDGAIAAQQAESAECREIPPGVTAWSA
;
A
#
# COMPACT_ATOMS: atom_id res chain seq x y z
N MET A 1 20.61 2.02 -5.55
CA MET A 1 20.42 0.56 -5.29
C MET A 1 21.16 -0.24 -6.36
N LYS A 2 21.81 -1.38 -6.00
CA LYS A 2 22.50 -2.25 -6.99
C LYS A 2 21.42 -2.95 -7.87
N PRO A 3 21.64 -3.16 -9.19
CA PRO A 3 20.63 -3.74 -10.08
C PRO A 3 20.02 -5.04 -9.57
N LYS A 4 20.84 -5.99 -9.13
CA LYS A 4 20.36 -7.27 -8.55
C LYS A 4 19.51 -7.11 -7.28
N GLN A 5 19.77 -6.10 -6.46
CA GLN A 5 18.97 -5.81 -5.28
C GLN A 5 17.56 -5.32 -5.67
N ALA A 6 17.46 -4.49 -6.70
CA ALA A 6 16.18 -4.03 -7.24
C ALA A 6 15.35 -5.20 -7.81
N ASP A 7 16.02 -6.12 -8.52
CA ASP A 7 15.35 -7.31 -9.07
C ASP A 7 14.80 -8.21 -7.96
N ILE A 8 15.58 -8.44 -6.88
CA ILE A 8 15.10 -9.21 -5.72
C ILE A 8 13.85 -8.56 -5.13
N LEU A 9 13.89 -7.23 -4.87
CA LEU A 9 12.74 -6.50 -4.31
C LEU A 9 11.50 -6.61 -5.20
N ARG A 10 11.65 -6.42 -6.51
CA ARG A 10 10.56 -6.48 -7.48
C ARG A 10 9.91 -7.87 -7.50
N HIS A 11 10.71 -8.93 -7.63
CA HIS A 11 10.20 -10.31 -7.69
C HIS A 11 9.57 -10.75 -6.37
N ALA A 12 10.23 -10.45 -5.24
CA ALA A 12 9.70 -10.78 -3.93
C ALA A 12 8.42 -9.98 -3.60
N SER A 13 8.35 -8.70 -3.99
CA SER A 13 7.15 -7.87 -3.83
C SER A 13 5.95 -8.46 -4.56
N ALA A 14 6.12 -8.90 -5.82
CA ALA A 14 5.07 -9.54 -6.60
C ALA A 14 4.61 -10.85 -5.96
N LEU A 15 5.55 -11.66 -5.46
CA LEU A 15 5.26 -12.93 -4.80
C LEU A 15 4.50 -12.71 -3.49
N PHE A 16 4.95 -11.78 -2.65
CA PHE A 16 4.29 -11.45 -1.37
C PHE A 16 2.91 -10.82 -1.58
N ASN A 17 2.75 -9.99 -2.60
CA ASN A 17 1.45 -9.41 -2.92
C ASN A 17 0.41 -10.49 -3.23
N ARG A 18 0.78 -11.50 -4.00
CA ARG A 18 -0.10 -12.61 -4.41
C ARG A 18 -0.33 -13.62 -3.28
N GLU A 19 0.72 -14.05 -2.59
CA GLU A 19 0.70 -15.23 -1.72
C GLU A 19 0.76 -14.92 -0.22
N GLY A 20 0.94 -13.65 0.16
CA GLY A 20 1.22 -13.24 1.54
C GLY A 20 2.70 -13.36 1.88
N TYR A 21 3.04 -12.93 3.08
CA TYR A 21 4.44 -12.89 3.50
C TYR A 21 4.91 -14.22 4.11
N GLN A 22 4.04 -14.95 4.80
CA GLN A 22 4.45 -16.18 5.49
C GLN A 22 4.71 -17.34 4.51
N SER A 23 3.87 -17.49 3.50
CA SER A 23 3.89 -18.63 2.57
C SER A 23 5.21 -18.81 1.79
N PRO A 24 5.80 -17.80 1.13
CA PRO A 24 7.02 -18.00 0.36
C PRO A 24 8.26 -18.23 1.25
N SER A 25 8.95 -19.34 1.05
CA SER A 25 10.27 -19.56 1.67
C SER A 25 11.37 -18.71 1.00
N ILE A 26 12.52 -18.56 1.65
CA ILE A 26 13.68 -17.85 1.08
C ILE A 26 14.16 -18.55 -0.19
N GLU A 27 14.12 -19.88 -0.23
CA GLU A 27 14.46 -20.67 -1.41
C GLU A 27 13.57 -20.32 -2.59
N ARG A 28 12.26 -20.28 -2.37
CA ARG A 28 11.28 -19.92 -3.40
C ARG A 28 11.43 -18.48 -3.87
N ILE A 29 11.71 -17.55 -2.94
CA ILE A 29 11.97 -16.15 -3.29
C ILE A 29 13.23 -16.05 -4.16
N ALA A 30 14.30 -16.75 -3.79
CA ALA A 30 15.55 -16.75 -4.53
C ALA A 30 15.38 -17.36 -5.93
N GLU A 31 14.68 -18.48 -6.05
CA GLU A 31 14.34 -19.11 -7.32
C GLU A 31 13.53 -18.17 -8.22
N HIS A 32 12.48 -17.55 -7.67
CA HIS A 32 11.62 -16.61 -8.41
C HIS A 32 12.38 -15.36 -8.88
N ALA A 33 13.38 -14.93 -8.12
CA ALA A 33 14.26 -13.82 -8.47
C ALA A 33 15.46 -14.22 -9.37
N GLY A 34 15.59 -15.49 -9.73
CA GLY A 34 16.70 -16.00 -10.54
C GLY A 34 18.08 -15.90 -9.86
N ILE A 35 18.13 -16.05 -8.53
CA ILE A 35 19.37 -15.95 -7.75
C ILE A 35 19.59 -17.18 -6.86
N SER A 36 20.82 -17.39 -6.40
CA SER A 36 21.10 -18.39 -5.37
C SER A 36 20.69 -17.90 -3.98
N LYS A 37 20.40 -18.82 -3.06
CA LYS A 37 20.15 -18.54 -1.64
C LYS A 37 21.34 -17.78 -1.00
N MET A 38 22.58 -18.10 -1.38
CA MET A 38 23.76 -17.37 -0.93
C MET A 38 23.74 -15.91 -1.42
N THR A 39 23.28 -15.66 -2.65
CA THR A 39 23.12 -14.30 -3.17
C THR A 39 22.05 -13.54 -2.41
N PHE A 40 20.93 -14.19 -2.04
CA PHE A 40 19.92 -13.58 -1.18
C PHE A 40 20.52 -13.05 0.12
N TYR A 41 21.24 -13.91 0.87
CA TYR A 41 21.83 -13.54 2.16
C TYR A 41 22.93 -12.48 2.09
N ARG A 42 23.48 -12.21 0.90
CA ARG A 42 24.42 -11.06 0.69
C ARG A 42 23.68 -9.70 0.72
N TYR A 43 22.37 -9.68 0.47
CA TYR A 43 21.57 -8.44 0.43
C TYR A 43 20.64 -8.29 1.62
N TYR A 44 20.11 -9.39 2.12
CA TYR A 44 19.13 -9.41 3.22
C TYR A 44 19.53 -10.48 4.24
N ALA A 45 19.63 -10.09 5.51
CA ALA A 45 20.01 -11.00 6.60
C ALA A 45 19.01 -12.15 6.76
N ASP A 46 17.73 -11.83 6.54
CA ASP A 46 16.62 -12.75 6.65
C ASP A 46 15.42 -12.27 5.81
N LYS A 47 14.31 -12.99 5.88
CA LYS A 47 13.06 -12.66 5.18
C LYS A 47 12.43 -11.38 5.73
N GLU A 48 12.55 -11.11 7.03
CA GLU A 48 12.01 -9.91 7.66
C GLU A 48 12.70 -8.64 7.16
N ALA A 49 14.04 -8.67 7.03
CA ALA A 49 14.81 -7.59 6.44
C ALA A 49 14.38 -7.28 5.00
N LEU A 50 14.07 -8.33 4.21
CA LEU A 50 13.51 -8.16 2.85
C LEU A 50 12.12 -7.54 2.89
N ILE A 51 11.22 -8.00 3.77
CA ILE A 51 9.87 -7.44 3.92
C ILE A 51 9.95 -5.96 4.28
N LEU A 52 10.77 -5.58 5.24
CA LEU A 52 10.98 -4.17 5.61
C LEU A 52 11.48 -3.32 4.45
N ALA A 53 12.42 -3.85 3.66
CA ALA A 53 12.93 -3.13 2.48
C ALA A 53 11.82 -2.91 1.43
N ILE A 54 10.96 -3.92 1.19
CA ILE A 54 9.82 -3.81 0.29
C ILE A 54 8.82 -2.78 0.81
N LEU A 55 8.44 -2.83 2.09
CA LEU A 55 7.49 -1.89 2.68
C LEU A 55 8.00 -0.45 2.60
N LYS A 56 9.28 -0.19 2.87
CA LYS A 56 9.89 1.14 2.72
C LYS A 56 9.86 1.63 1.28
N GLN A 57 10.16 0.77 0.32
CA GLN A 57 10.08 1.12 -1.10
C GLN A 57 8.63 1.44 -1.50
N LYS A 58 7.68 0.60 -1.10
CA LYS A 58 6.26 0.80 -1.40
C LYS A 58 5.69 2.05 -0.74
N GLU A 59 6.10 2.39 0.48
CA GLU A 59 5.75 3.67 1.11
C GLU A 59 6.20 4.85 0.24
N SER A 60 7.48 4.82 -0.18
CA SER A 60 8.04 5.91 -1.00
C SER A 60 7.33 6.04 -2.35
N GLU A 61 7.13 4.92 -3.07
CA GLU A 61 6.42 4.88 -4.35
C GLU A 61 5.00 5.44 -4.20
N PHE A 62 4.25 4.94 -3.22
CA PHE A 62 2.86 5.33 -3.00
C PHE A 62 2.71 6.81 -2.64
N MET A 63 3.55 7.32 -1.74
CA MET A 63 3.51 8.74 -1.37
C MET A 63 3.94 9.66 -2.51
N GLN A 64 4.87 9.22 -3.37
CA GLN A 64 5.23 9.94 -4.59
C GLN A 64 4.07 9.98 -5.60
N ASP A 65 3.38 8.86 -5.81
CA ASP A 65 2.20 8.79 -6.68
C ASP A 65 1.11 9.76 -6.19
N LEU A 66 0.79 9.75 -4.89
CA LEU A 66 -0.19 10.67 -4.31
C LEU A 66 0.22 12.14 -4.49
N ALA A 67 1.48 12.47 -4.27
CA ALA A 67 1.99 13.81 -4.49
C ALA A 67 1.87 14.22 -5.97
N GLN A 68 2.20 13.33 -6.89
CA GLN A 68 2.16 13.59 -8.32
C GLN A 68 0.73 13.82 -8.83
N ILE A 69 -0.23 12.96 -8.46
CA ILE A 69 -1.61 13.07 -8.94
C ILE A 69 -2.35 14.29 -8.37
N THR A 70 -1.84 14.88 -7.30
CA THR A 70 -2.42 16.07 -6.66
C THR A 70 -1.67 17.37 -6.96
N ALA A 71 -0.51 17.31 -7.59
CA ALA A 71 0.38 18.46 -7.78
C ALA A 71 -0.24 19.58 -8.63
N ASP A 72 -0.99 19.23 -9.66
CA ASP A 72 -1.64 20.15 -10.61
C ASP A 72 -3.08 20.54 -10.21
N LYS A 73 -3.60 20.03 -9.09
CA LYS A 73 -4.97 20.26 -8.64
C LYS A 73 -5.07 21.56 -7.84
N ALA A 74 -5.97 22.44 -8.27
CA ALA A 74 -6.11 23.80 -7.72
C ALA A 74 -6.82 23.83 -6.36
N SER A 75 -7.72 22.88 -6.09
CA SER A 75 -8.55 22.88 -4.88
C SER A 75 -8.40 21.58 -4.07
N ALA A 76 -8.71 21.66 -2.77
CA ALA A 76 -8.78 20.50 -1.88
C ALA A 76 -9.74 19.42 -2.44
N ARG A 77 -10.89 19.86 -2.99
CA ARG A 77 -11.87 18.95 -3.61
C ARG A 77 -11.25 18.15 -4.77
N GLU A 78 -10.60 18.82 -5.72
CA GLU A 78 -9.96 18.17 -6.87
C GLU A 78 -8.85 17.21 -6.44
N LYS A 79 -8.06 17.59 -5.42
CA LYS A 79 -7.03 16.70 -4.85
C LYS A 79 -7.64 15.43 -4.27
N LEU A 80 -8.71 15.55 -3.48
CA LEU A 80 -9.40 14.41 -2.90
C LEU A 80 -10.02 13.50 -3.99
N PHE A 81 -10.66 14.06 -4.99
CA PHE A 81 -11.18 13.27 -6.12
C PHE A 81 -10.07 12.52 -6.85
N ALA A 82 -8.92 13.16 -7.13
CA ALA A 82 -7.78 12.51 -7.76
C ALA A 82 -7.26 11.32 -6.93
N VAL A 83 -7.26 11.44 -5.60
CA VAL A 83 -6.88 10.35 -4.71
C VAL A 83 -7.90 9.20 -4.75
N PHE A 84 -9.19 9.50 -4.70
CA PHE A 84 -10.22 8.46 -4.80
C PHE A 84 -10.22 7.76 -6.16
N ASP A 85 -10.00 8.48 -7.26
CA ASP A 85 -9.81 7.90 -8.58
C ASP A 85 -8.58 6.98 -8.65
N TYR A 86 -7.50 7.35 -7.97
CA TYR A 86 -6.31 6.50 -7.87
C TYR A 86 -6.64 5.18 -7.17
N TYR A 87 -7.33 5.22 -6.03
CA TYR A 87 -7.77 4.01 -5.33
C TYR A 87 -8.75 3.18 -6.15
N HIS A 88 -9.71 3.82 -6.84
CA HIS A 88 -10.68 3.14 -7.69
C HIS A 88 -9.98 2.36 -8.82
N ARG A 89 -9.02 2.99 -9.53
CA ARG A 89 -8.23 2.31 -10.54
C ARG A 89 -7.43 1.14 -9.97
N TRP A 90 -6.89 1.29 -8.76
CA TRP A 90 -6.16 0.21 -8.10
C TRP A 90 -7.09 -0.95 -7.73
N PHE A 91 -8.29 -0.70 -7.26
CA PHE A 91 -9.29 -1.72 -6.94
C PHE A 91 -9.72 -2.55 -8.16
N THR A 92 -9.76 -1.93 -9.34
CA THR A 92 -10.14 -2.59 -10.60
C THR A 92 -8.96 -3.25 -11.32
N CYS A 93 -7.74 -3.14 -10.78
CA CYS A 93 -6.55 -3.74 -11.38
C CYS A 93 -6.51 -5.25 -11.10
N GLU A 94 -6.18 -6.06 -12.12
CA GLU A 94 -6.02 -7.52 -11.99
C GLU A 94 -4.96 -7.92 -10.94
N THR A 95 -3.99 -7.04 -10.66
CA THR A 95 -2.95 -7.24 -9.66
C THR A 95 -3.36 -6.78 -8.26
N PHE A 96 -4.63 -6.41 -8.04
CA PHE A 96 -5.13 -6.05 -6.73
C PHE A 96 -5.26 -7.28 -5.84
N HIS A 97 -4.49 -7.33 -4.78
CA HIS A 97 -4.52 -8.38 -3.76
C HIS A 97 -4.63 -7.80 -2.33
N GLY A 98 -5.09 -6.53 -2.25
CA GLY A 98 -5.23 -5.79 -0.99
C GLY A 98 -3.99 -5.04 -0.56
N CYS A 99 -4.04 -4.47 0.65
CA CYS A 99 -2.98 -3.64 1.18
C CYS A 99 -1.82 -4.47 1.74
N MET A 100 -0.64 -4.34 1.15
CA MET A 100 0.58 -5.01 1.61
C MET A 100 0.95 -4.63 3.05
N PHE A 101 0.72 -3.39 3.48
CA PHE A 101 1.01 -2.94 4.85
C PHE A 101 0.06 -3.57 5.87
N THR A 102 -1.23 -3.61 5.56
CA THR A 102 -2.23 -4.25 6.43
C THR A 102 -1.94 -5.74 6.57
N ARG A 103 -1.61 -6.42 5.46
CA ARG A 103 -1.22 -7.83 5.48
C ARG A 103 0.06 -8.06 6.30
N ALA A 104 1.10 -7.25 6.12
CA ALA A 104 2.33 -7.35 6.90
C ALA A 104 2.08 -7.15 8.40
N LEU A 105 1.19 -6.21 8.75
CA LEU A 105 0.80 -5.97 10.14
C LEU A 105 0.10 -7.20 10.76
N PHE A 106 -0.81 -7.84 10.04
CA PHE A 106 -1.49 -9.06 10.52
C PHE A 106 -0.56 -10.26 10.63
N GLU A 107 0.34 -10.45 9.66
CA GLU A 107 1.21 -11.63 9.63
C GLU A 107 2.44 -11.50 10.56
N TYR A 108 2.95 -10.28 10.79
CA TYR A 108 4.21 -10.03 11.49
C TYR A 108 4.12 -9.00 12.63
N GLY A 109 3.04 -8.24 12.74
CA GLY A 109 2.98 -7.13 13.69
C GLY A 109 3.10 -7.56 15.17
N ALA A 110 2.74 -8.79 15.50
CA ALA A 110 2.92 -9.33 16.86
C ALA A 110 4.36 -9.75 17.13
N SER A 111 5.07 -10.30 16.12
CA SER A 111 6.42 -10.86 16.25
C SER A 111 7.53 -9.88 15.88
N SER A 112 7.27 -8.90 15.01
CA SER A 112 8.24 -7.94 14.51
C SER A 112 7.86 -6.49 14.86
N PRO A 113 8.49 -5.89 15.89
CA PRO A 113 8.32 -4.47 16.20
C PRO A 113 8.66 -3.56 15.02
N ALA A 114 9.69 -3.89 14.24
CA ALA A 114 10.15 -3.09 13.11
C ALA A 114 9.12 -3.05 11.96
N ILE A 115 8.49 -4.20 11.63
CA ILE A 115 7.41 -4.23 10.63
C ILE A 115 6.19 -3.47 11.13
N ARG A 116 5.81 -3.63 12.40
CA ARG A 116 4.71 -2.89 13.01
C ARG A 116 4.94 -1.38 12.94
N GLU A 117 6.13 -0.91 13.28
CA GLU A 117 6.50 0.50 13.21
C GLU A 117 6.42 1.03 11.78
N GLN A 118 6.94 0.29 10.80
CA GLN A 118 6.87 0.67 9.38
C GLN A 118 5.42 0.78 8.89
N CYS A 119 4.55 -0.15 9.28
CA CYS A 119 3.13 -0.11 8.93
C CYS A 119 2.42 1.08 9.59
N SER A 120 2.70 1.34 10.88
CA SER A 120 2.17 2.49 11.61
C SER A 120 2.62 3.80 11.00
N ARG A 121 3.90 3.92 10.63
CA ARG A 121 4.46 5.07 9.93
C ARG A 121 3.72 5.36 8.62
N PHE A 122 3.49 4.34 7.81
CA PHE A 122 2.74 4.50 6.55
C PHE A 122 1.33 5.06 6.79
N LYS A 123 0.60 4.54 7.79
CA LYS A 123 -0.73 5.06 8.14
C LYS A 123 -0.68 6.52 8.63
N SER A 124 0.35 6.87 9.40
CA SER A 124 0.56 8.24 9.85
C SER A 124 0.84 9.19 8.68
N LEU A 125 1.61 8.76 7.68
CA LEU A 125 1.87 9.55 6.47
C LEU A 125 0.59 9.78 5.64
N LEU A 126 -0.26 8.76 5.49
CA LEU A 126 -1.55 8.90 4.83
C LEU A 126 -2.46 9.88 5.57
N TRP A 127 -2.56 9.76 6.89
CA TRP A 127 -3.33 10.69 7.71
C TRP A 127 -2.83 12.13 7.55
N GLN A 128 -1.51 12.35 7.62
CA GLN A 128 -0.90 13.67 7.43
C GLN A 128 -1.22 14.23 6.04
N PHE A 129 -1.11 13.40 5.01
CA PHE A 129 -1.40 13.79 3.63
C PHE A 129 -2.85 14.28 3.47
N PHE A 130 -3.84 13.54 3.99
CA PHE A 130 -5.24 13.97 3.95
C PHE A 130 -5.47 15.22 4.80
N ARG A 131 -4.92 15.28 5.99
CA ARG A 131 -5.02 16.45 6.86
C ARG A 131 -4.52 17.72 6.16
N ASP A 132 -3.37 17.65 5.49
CA ASP A 132 -2.77 18.81 4.83
C ASP A 132 -3.60 19.30 3.63
N ILE A 133 -4.29 18.41 2.92
CA ILE A 133 -5.28 18.79 1.91
C ILE A 133 -6.49 19.48 2.57
N LEU A 134 -7.01 18.89 3.64
CA LEU A 134 -8.22 19.37 4.33
C LEU A 134 -8.00 20.70 5.06
N LEU A 135 -6.79 21.01 5.54
CA LEU A 135 -6.43 22.31 6.13
C LEU A 135 -6.60 23.49 5.16
N GLN A 136 -6.70 23.24 3.85
CA GLN A 136 -7.01 24.29 2.87
C GLN A 136 -8.45 24.83 2.99
N VAL A 137 -9.35 24.05 3.59
CA VAL A 137 -10.80 24.34 3.64
C VAL A 137 -11.43 24.15 5.02
N LEU A 138 -10.74 23.50 5.96
CA LEU A 138 -11.24 23.23 7.30
C LEU A 138 -10.28 23.80 8.37
N LYS A 139 -10.82 24.05 9.56
CA LYS A 139 -10.01 24.33 10.75
C LYS A 139 -9.24 23.05 11.18
N PRO A 140 -8.15 23.20 11.97
CA PRO A 140 -7.29 22.07 12.33
C PRO A 140 -8.03 20.87 12.91
N GLU A 141 -8.85 21.07 13.95
CA GLU A 141 -9.54 19.99 14.64
C GLU A 141 -10.53 19.20 13.75
N PRO A 142 -11.42 19.82 12.94
CA PRO A 142 -12.20 19.10 11.94
C PRO A 142 -11.35 18.41 10.88
N ALA A 143 -10.27 19.02 10.39
CA ALA A 143 -9.39 18.46 9.39
C ALA A 143 -8.74 17.16 9.88
N GLU A 144 -8.26 17.12 11.10
CA GLU A 144 -7.67 15.94 11.73
C GLU A 144 -8.66 14.78 11.86
N ARG A 145 -9.90 15.07 12.31
CA ARG A 145 -10.95 14.05 12.42
C ARG A 145 -11.36 13.50 11.05
N VAL A 146 -11.58 14.36 10.07
CA VAL A 146 -11.97 13.92 8.73
C VAL A 146 -10.83 13.13 8.07
N ALA A 147 -9.58 13.55 8.23
CA ALA A 147 -8.43 12.81 7.72
C ALA A 147 -8.36 11.38 8.31
N MET A 148 -8.62 11.23 9.61
CA MET A 148 -8.68 9.91 10.26
C MET A 148 -9.82 9.06 9.69
N MET A 149 -10.99 9.65 9.50
CA MET A 149 -12.14 8.96 8.88
C MET A 149 -11.84 8.51 7.45
N MET A 150 -11.12 9.32 6.66
CA MET A 150 -10.71 8.95 5.29
C MET A 150 -9.78 7.74 5.29
N VAL A 151 -8.78 7.69 6.19
CA VAL A 151 -7.90 6.51 6.30
C VAL A 151 -8.71 5.27 6.68
N MET A 152 -9.64 5.37 7.63
CA MET A 152 -10.51 4.26 8.02
C MET A 152 -11.42 3.79 6.88
N LEU A 153 -12.00 4.71 6.12
CA LEU A 153 -12.86 4.40 4.96
C LEU A 153 -12.07 3.69 3.86
N ILE A 154 -10.86 4.14 3.57
CA ILE A 154 -9.98 3.50 2.58
C ILE A 154 -9.61 2.08 3.04
N ASP A 155 -9.25 1.90 4.30
CA ASP A 155 -8.95 0.55 4.82
C ASP A 155 -10.15 -0.37 4.76
N GLY A 156 -11.35 0.14 5.08
CA GLY A 156 -12.60 -0.57 4.92
C GLY A 156 -12.92 -0.93 3.46
N ALA A 157 -12.72 0.01 2.53
CA ALA A 157 -12.91 -0.22 1.11
C ALA A 157 -11.93 -1.28 0.55
N ILE A 158 -10.66 -1.25 0.96
CA ILE A 158 -9.67 -2.27 0.61
C ILE A 158 -10.13 -3.65 1.10
N ALA A 159 -10.59 -3.75 2.35
CA ALA A 159 -11.06 -5.01 2.92
C ALA A 159 -12.33 -5.52 2.21
N ALA A 160 -13.28 -4.64 1.91
CA ALA A 160 -14.49 -4.97 1.16
C ALA A 160 -14.15 -5.50 -0.23
N GLN A 161 -13.28 -4.80 -0.97
CA GLN A 161 -12.85 -5.20 -2.31
C GLN A 161 -12.10 -6.54 -2.31
N GLN A 162 -11.34 -6.84 -1.26
CA GLN A 162 -10.68 -8.15 -1.10
C GLN A 162 -11.67 -9.29 -0.84
N ALA A 163 -12.79 -9.00 -0.17
CA ALA A 163 -13.83 -9.98 0.15
C ALA A 163 -14.70 -10.31 -1.07
N GLU A 164 -14.74 -9.43 -2.08
CA GLU A 164 -15.46 -9.71 -3.32
C GLU A 164 -14.76 -10.83 -4.10
N SER A 165 -15.47 -11.94 -4.30
CA SER A 165 -14.98 -13.03 -5.17
C SER A 165 -14.86 -12.55 -6.61
N ALA A 166 -14.03 -13.20 -7.42
CA ALA A 166 -13.86 -12.89 -8.84
C ALA A 166 -15.18 -12.89 -9.65
N GLU A 167 -16.23 -13.52 -9.12
CA GLU A 167 -17.57 -13.61 -9.71
C GLU A 167 -18.48 -12.41 -9.33
N CYS A 168 -18.13 -11.64 -8.29
CA CYS A 168 -18.89 -10.46 -7.81
C CYS A 168 -18.22 -9.13 -8.16
N ARG A 169 -17.43 -9.04 -9.20
CA ARG A 169 -16.77 -7.80 -9.64
C ARG A 169 -17.66 -6.78 -10.33
N GLU A 170 -18.96 -6.96 -10.31
CA GLU A 170 -19.88 -5.88 -10.64
C GLU A 170 -19.97 -4.93 -9.45
N ILE A 171 -19.30 -3.79 -9.56
CA ILE A 171 -19.43 -2.68 -8.60
C ILE A 171 -20.93 -2.37 -8.48
N PRO A 172 -21.54 -2.41 -7.27
CA PRO A 172 -22.93 -2.05 -7.12
C PRO A 172 -23.18 -0.67 -7.76
N PRO A 173 -24.26 -0.49 -8.53
CA PRO A 173 -24.53 0.74 -9.30
C PRO A 173 -24.59 2.03 -8.46
N GLY A 174 -24.47 1.95 -7.13
CA GLY A 174 -24.36 3.10 -6.24
C GLY A 174 -22.93 3.63 -6.00
N VAL A 175 -21.87 2.89 -6.38
CA VAL A 175 -20.49 3.33 -6.19
C VAL A 175 -19.96 4.08 -7.42
N THR A 176 -20.61 3.94 -8.58
CA THR A 176 -20.29 4.71 -9.79
C THR A 176 -20.79 6.17 -9.75
N ALA A 177 -21.51 6.56 -8.70
CA ALA A 177 -22.05 7.94 -8.54
C ALA A 177 -20.98 9.01 -8.24
N TRP A 178 -19.70 8.67 -8.28
CA TRP A 178 -18.59 9.62 -8.07
C TRP A 178 -18.07 10.24 -9.38
N SER A 179 -18.63 9.87 -10.54
CA SER A 179 -18.24 10.34 -11.88
C SER A 179 -19.20 11.37 -12.48
N ALA A 180 -19.88 12.18 -11.65
CA ALA A 180 -20.69 13.31 -12.10
C ALA A 180 -20.22 14.63 -11.45
#